data_ca791f058f1b3bb4758ee22103abb976
#
_entry.id   ca791f058f1b3bb4758ee22103abb976
#
_cell.length_a   1.000
_cell.length_b   1.000
_cell.length_c   1.000
_cell.angle_alpha   90.00
_cell.angle_beta   90.00
_cell.angle_gamma   90.00
#
_symmetry.space_group_name_H-M   'P 1'
#
loop_
_entity.id
_entity.type
_entity.pdbx_description
1 polymer ?
#
loop_
_entity_poly.entity_id
_entity_poly.type
_entity_poly.pdbx_seq_one_letter_code
_entity_poly.pdbx_strand_id
1 'polypeptide(L)'
;MRWVIATLVTLALSVHAPQPSAEASPVAAVDEPTLIIDVRTAEEFAAGHFPGAINIPHEDIIQGIKESNVGKDQTVLLYCRSGNRSGQAEARLQSAGFSGAKNVGGLNALLAATGRAAALPSH
;
A
#
# COMPACT_ATOMS: atom_id res chain seq x y z
N MET A 1 25.97 -64.67 13.15
CA MET A 1 25.96 -63.30 13.73
C MET A 1 25.21 -62.35 12.85
N ARG A 2 24.13 -61.94 13.36
CA ARG A 2 23.30 -61.04 12.58
C ARG A 2 23.31 -59.66 13.18
N TRP A 3 23.68 -58.74 12.38
CA TRP A 3 23.65 -57.34 12.76
C TRP A 3 22.37 -56.72 12.21
N VAL A 4 21.49 -56.36 13.09
CA VAL A 4 20.32 -55.58 12.69
C VAL A 4 20.70 -54.12 12.87
N ILE A 5 20.93 -53.49 11.76
CA ILE A 5 21.13 -52.04 11.76
C ILE A 5 19.74 -51.42 11.68
N ALA A 6 19.27 -50.98 12.81
CA ALA A 6 18.09 -50.15 12.83
C ALA A 6 18.48 -48.76 12.34
N THR A 7 18.21 -48.49 11.11
CA THR A 7 18.29 -47.13 10.60
C THR A 7 17.14 -46.34 11.17
N LEU A 8 17.46 -45.53 12.13
CA LEU A 8 16.50 -44.54 12.60
C LEU A 8 16.34 -43.49 11.52
N VAL A 9 15.27 -43.60 10.80
CA VAL A 9 14.87 -42.52 9.89
C VAL A 9 14.23 -41.44 10.74
N THR A 10 14.99 -40.46 11.09
CA THR A 10 14.44 -39.23 11.66
C THR A 10 13.71 -38.49 10.57
N LEU A 11 12.41 -38.63 10.58
CA LEU A 11 11.57 -37.81 9.73
C LEU A 11 11.56 -36.44 10.34
N ALA A 12 12.31 -35.53 9.74
CA ALA A 12 12.23 -34.14 10.08
C ALA A 12 10.92 -33.61 9.50
N LEU A 13 9.92 -33.51 10.33
CA LEU A 13 8.71 -32.79 9.99
C LEU A 13 9.03 -31.31 10.05
N SER A 14 9.29 -30.74 8.89
CA SER A 14 9.30 -29.29 8.81
C SER A 14 7.86 -28.80 8.91
N VAL A 15 7.49 -28.34 10.07
CA VAL A 15 6.21 -27.71 10.26
C VAL A 15 6.27 -26.33 9.61
N HIS A 16 5.68 -26.25 8.44
CA HIS A 16 5.43 -24.97 7.84
C HIS A 16 4.24 -24.36 8.59
N ALA A 17 4.52 -23.43 9.47
CA ALA A 17 3.46 -22.61 10.02
C ALA A 17 2.79 -21.85 8.88
N PRO A 18 1.47 -21.97 8.70
CA PRO A 18 0.79 -21.16 7.72
C PRO A 18 1.01 -19.71 8.12
N GLN A 19 1.67 -18.96 7.27
CA GLN A 19 1.73 -17.53 7.46
C GLN A 19 0.29 -17.02 7.36
N PRO A 20 -0.15 -16.21 8.33
CA PRO A 20 -1.40 -15.53 8.15
C PRO A 20 -1.28 -14.73 6.86
N SER A 21 -2.01 -15.14 5.86
CA SER A 21 -2.21 -14.28 4.72
C SER A 21 -2.89 -13.05 5.29
N ALA A 22 -2.11 -12.02 5.47
CA ALA A 22 -2.68 -10.76 5.85
C ALA A 22 -3.55 -10.30 4.69
N GLU A 23 -4.79 -10.68 4.72
CA GLU A 23 -5.80 -9.91 4.01
C GLU A 23 -5.98 -8.63 4.80
N ALA A 24 -4.90 -7.87 4.89
CA ALA A 24 -4.99 -6.54 5.39
C ALA A 24 -5.87 -5.79 4.39
N SER A 25 -7.03 -5.31 4.84
CA SER A 25 -7.73 -4.30 4.08
C SER A 25 -6.70 -3.21 3.74
N PRO A 26 -6.78 -2.54 2.57
CA PRO A 26 -5.84 -1.48 2.22
C PRO A 26 -5.66 -0.43 3.33
N VAL A 27 -6.68 -0.24 4.15
CA VAL A 27 -6.66 0.69 5.28
C VAL A 27 -5.72 0.24 6.41
N ALA A 28 -5.62 -1.06 6.67
CA ALA A 28 -4.71 -1.58 7.69
C ALA A 28 -3.24 -1.39 7.32
N ALA A 29 -2.92 -1.35 6.03
CA ALA A 29 -1.56 -1.14 5.53
C ALA A 29 -1.04 0.28 5.77
N VAL A 30 -1.90 1.23 6.14
CA VAL A 30 -1.51 2.62 6.39
C VAL A 30 -0.58 2.76 7.59
N ASP A 31 -0.61 1.81 8.52
CA ASP A 31 0.25 1.81 9.71
C ASP A 31 1.65 1.26 9.44
N GLU A 32 1.90 0.70 8.25
CA GLU A 32 3.21 0.21 7.84
C GLU A 32 3.96 1.28 7.03
N PRO A 33 5.30 1.15 6.87
CA PRO A 33 6.06 2.09 6.03
C PRO A 33 5.64 1.93 4.56
N THR A 34 4.55 2.55 4.20
CA THR A 34 3.89 2.47 2.90
C THR A 34 3.79 3.87 2.33
N LEU A 35 3.99 3.99 1.04
CA LEU A 35 3.81 5.26 0.35
C LEU A 35 2.32 5.55 0.19
N ILE A 36 1.90 6.72 0.65
CA ILE A 36 0.53 7.20 0.51
C ILE A 36 0.53 8.43 -0.36
N ILE A 37 -0.29 8.41 -1.40
CA ILE A 37 -0.34 9.47 -2.39
C ILE A 37 -1.73 10.09 -2.44
N ASP A 38 -1.77 11.40 -2.25
CA ASP A 38 -2.94 12.22 -2.50
C ASP A 38 -2.92 12.62 -3.98
N VAL A 39 -3.89 12.14 -4.75
CA VAL A 39 -3.94 12.42 -6.18
C VAL A 39 -4.85 13.58 -6.53
N ARG A 40 -5.23 14.36 -5.51
CA ARG A 40 -6.03 15.59 -5.71
C ARG A 40 -5.14 16.73 -6.18
N THR A 41 -5.72 17.90 -6.34
CA THR A 41 -4.96 19.10 -6.69
C THR A 41 -4.06 19.54 -5.51
N ALA A 42 -3.06 20.36 -5.82
CA ALA A 42 -2.18 20.92 -4.79
C ALA A 42 -2.96 21.78 -3.79
N GLU A 43 -3.98 22.50 -4.25
CA GLU A 43 -4.84 23.32 -3.40
C GLU A 43 -5.66 22.46 -2.44
N GLU A 44 -6.23 21.37 -2.91
CA GLU A 44 -6.94 20.43 -2.05
C GLU A 44 -6.02 19.81 -0.99
N PHE A 45 -4.83 19.42 -1.40
CA PHE A 45 -3.81 18.87 -0.50
C PHE A 45 -3.43 19.90 0.59
N ALA A 46 -3.21 21.14 0.21
CA ALA A 46 -2.86 22.21 1.14
C ALA A 46 -3.98 22.50 2.15
N ALA A 47 -5.23 22.31 1.75
CA ALA A 47 -6.37 22.52 2.64
C ALA A 47 -6.56 21.41 3.68
N GLY A 48 -5.84 20.32 3.55
CA GLY A 48 -5.86 19.20 4.48
C GLY A 48 -5.65 17.88 3.73
N HIS A 49 -4.77 17.04 4.24
CA HIS A 49 -4.43 15.78 3.61
C HIS A 49 -4.19 14.69 4.67
N PHE A 50 -4.11 13.45 4.23
CA PHE A 50 -3.80 12.35 5.13
C PHE A 50 -2.37 12.49 5.66
N PRO A 51 -2.14 12.33 6.98
CA PRO A 51 -0.81 12.49 7.56
C PRO A 51 0.23 11.59 6.89
N GLY A 52 1.34 12.19 6.46
CA GLY A 52 2.42 11.47 5.77
C GLY A 52 2.21 11.28 4.28
N ALA A 53 1.07 11.69 3.72
CA ALA A 53 0.84 11.60 2.28
C ALA A 53 1.67 12.60 1.50
N ILE A 54 2.09 12.20 0.31
CA ILE A 54 2.66 13.13 -0.67
C ILE A 54 1.60 13.45 -1.72
N ASN A 55 1.73 14.62 -2.35
CA ASN A 55 0.78 15.04 -3.38
C ASN A 55 1.36 14.81 -4.77
N ILE A 56 0.68 13.97 -5.55
CA ILE A 56 0.92 13.81 -6.97
C ILE A 56 -0.45 13.83 -7.64
N PRO A 57 -0.84 14.94 -8.29
CA PRO A 57 -2.14 15.00 -8.96
C PRO A 57 -2.31 13.84 -9.94
N HIS A 58 -3.54 13.34 -10.07
CA HIS A 58 -3.78 12.10 -10.83
C HIS A 58 -3.32 12.17 -12.29
N GLU A 59 -3.33 13.37 -12.88
CA GLU A 59 -2.85 13.57 -14.25
C GLU A 59 -1.34 13.32 -14.38
N ASP A 60 -0.60 13.56 -13.31
CA ASP A 60 0.86 13.45 -13.28
C ASP A 60 1.35 12.16 -12.61
N ILE A 61 0.45 11.20 -12.36
CA ILE A 61 0.76 10.07 -11.50
C ILE A 61 1.92 9.22 -12.03
N ILE A 62 1.98 8.97 -13.34
CA ILE A 62 3.03 8.14 -13.92
C ILE A 62 4.39 8.82 -13.76
N GLN A 63 4.47 10.09 -14.10
CA GLN A 63 5.69 10.87 -13.98
C GLN A 63 6.13 11.00 -12.52
N GLY A 64 5.21 11.33 -11.63
CA GLY A 64 5.49 11.50 -10.22
C GLY A 64 5.97 10.21 -9.55
N ILE A 65 5.39 9.07 -9.90
CA ILE A 65 5.82 7.77 -9.37
C ILE A 65 7.25 7.45 -9.82
N LYS A 66 7.57 7.72 -11.08
CA LYS A 66 8.93 7.49 -11.59
C LYS A 66 9.96 8.38 -10.89
N GLU A 67 9.62 9.62 -10.65
CA GLU A 67 10.47 10.56 -9.92
C GLU A 67 10.65 10.17 -8.45
N SER A 68 9.69 9.46 -7.88
CA SER A 68 9.72 9.01 -6.48
C SER A 68 10.48 7.70 -6.27
N ASN A 69 11.06 7.12 -7.31
CA ASN A 69 11.80 5.86 -7.26
C ASN A 69 11.02 4.69 -6.64
N VAL A 70 9.73 4.62 -6.94
CA VAL A 70 8.85 3.56 -6.43
C VAL A 70 9.08 2.27 -7.21
N GLY A 71 9.26 1.17 -6.49
CA GLY A 71 9.37 -0.16 -7.11
C GLY A 71 8.04 -0.63 -7.70
N LYS A 72 8.12 -1.46 -8.75
CA LYS A 72 6.94 -1.94 -9.47
C LYS A 72 5.96 -2.74 -8.60
N ASP A 73 6.47 -3.42 -7.59
CA ASP A 73 5.67 -4.23 -6.66
C ASP A 73 5.51 -3.57 -5.29
N GLN A 74 6.05 -2.37 -5.11
CA GLN A 74 5.91 -1.63 -3.86
C GLN A 74 4.45 -1.23 -3.63
N THR A 75 3.98 -1.39 -2.40
CA THR A 75 2.63 -0.98 -2.03
C THR A 75 2.53 0.55 -2.03
N VAL A 76 1.60 1.05 -2.81
CA VAL A 76 1.30 2.47 -2.93
C VAL A 76 -0.20 2.65 -2.75
N LEU A 77 -0.58 3.41 -1.75
CA LEU A 77 -1.99 3.71 -1.48
C LEU A 77 -2.33 5.06 -2.09
N LEU A 78 -3.41 5.08 -2.86
CA LEU A 78 -3.87 6.26 -3.58
C LEU A 78 -5.23 6.68 -3.05
N TYR A 79 -5.41 7.94 -2.75
CA TYR A 79 -6.71 8.47 -2.38
C TYR A 79 -6.98 9.81 -3.07
N CYS A 80 -8.25 10.15 -3.16
CA CYS A 80 -8.68 11.46 -3.60
C CYS A 80 -9.82 11.96 -2.70
N ARG A 81 -10.75 12.70 -3.22
CA ARG A 81 -11.89 13.17 -2.43
C ARG A 81 -12.96 12.08 -2.27
N SER A 82 -13.22 11.32 -3.33
CA SER A 82 -14.29 10.32 -3.38
C SER A 82 -13.85 8.94 -3.88
N GLY A 83 -12.59 8.78 -4.30
CA GLY A 83 -12.08 7.54 -4.86
C GLY A 83 -12.11 7.46 -6.38
N ASN A 84 -12.71 8.42 -7.09
CA ASN A 84 -12.83 8.40 -8.54
C ASN A 84 -11.47 8.68 -9.22
N ARG A 85 -10.84 9.79 -8.89
CA ARG A 85 -9.52 10.15 -9.44
C ARG A 85 -8.45 9.13 -9.03
N SER A 86 -8.49 8.66 -7.80
CA SER A 86 -7.55 7.64 -7.32
C SER A 86 -7.77 6.28 -7.99
N GLY A 87 -9.00 5.94 -8.37
CA GLY A 87 -9.28 4.76 -9.17
C GLY A 87 -8.69 4.86 -10.57
N GLN A 88 -8.75 6.03 -11.19
CA GLN A 88 -8.10 6.27 -12.48
C GLN A 88 -6.57 6.18 -12.36
N ALA A 89 -6.01 6.74 -11.31
CA ALA A 89 -4.57 6.66 -11.04
C ALA A 89 -4.12 5.21 -10.81
N GLU A 90 -4.88 4.44 -10.05
CA GLU A 90 -4.63 3.01 -9.84
C GLU A 90 -4.59 2.27 -11.18
N ALA A 91 -5.58 2.47 -12.03
CA ALA A 91 -5.65 1.79 -13.33
C ALA A 91 -4.44 2.15 -14.21
N ARG A 92 -4.04 3.42 -14.23
CA ARG A 92 -2.87 3.86 -14.99
C ARG A 92 -1.58 3.25 -14.47
N LEU A 93 -1.40 3.22 -13.17
CA LEU A 93 -0.21 2.64 -12.55
C LEU A 93 -0.12 1.14 -12.79
N GLN A 94 -1.22 0.42 -12.62
CA GLN A 94 -1.26 -1.01 -12.88
C GLN A 94 -0.97 -1.32 -14.35
N SER A 95 -1.51 -0.53 -15.28
CA SER A 95 -1.20 -0.66 -16.71
C SER A 95 0.28 -0.38 -17.00
N ALA A 96 0.94 0.44 -16.20
CA ALA A 96 2.36 0.72 -16.34
C ALA A 96 3.24 -0.31 -15.60
N GLY A 97 2.65 -1.34 -15.00
CA GLY A 97 3.36 -2.41 -14.32
C GLY A 97 3.53 -2.22 -12.81
N PHE A 98 2.96 -1.17 -12.23
CA PHE A 98 3.01 -0.94 -10.78
C PHE A 98 1.88 -1.72 -10.10
N SER A 99 2.13 -3.01 -9.82
CA SER A 99 1.13 -3.93 -9.29
C SER A 99 0.72 -3.65 -7.86
N GLY A 100 1.54 -2.91 -7.11
CA GLY A 100 1.26 -2.55 -5.73
C GLY A 100 0.39 -1.32 -5.55
N ALA A 101 -0.04 -0.68 -6.62
CA ALA A 101 -0.90 0.50 -6.55
C ALA A 101 -2.34 0.11 -6.18
N LYS A 102 -2.89 0.78 -5.16
CA LYS A 102 -4.23 0.50 -4.66
C LYS A 102 -5.00 1.78 -4.35
N ASN A 103 -6.20 1.86 -4.86
CA ASN A 103 -7.15 2.91 -4.52
C ASN A 103 -7.76 2.62 -3.14
N VAL A 104 -7.61 3.55 -2.21
CA VAL A 104 -8.19 3.43 -0.86
C VAL A 104 -9.37 4.38 -0.63
N GLY A 105 -9.86 5.00 -1.67
CA GLY A 105 -11.09 5.80 -1.64
C GLY A 105 -10.89 7.27 -1.38
N GLY A 106 -11.77 7.86 -0.59
CA GLY A 106 -11.76 9.28 -0.28
C GLY A 106 -11.06 9.60 1.03
N LEU A 107 -10.56 10.83 1.13
CA LEU A 107 -9.84 11.31 2.30
C LEU A 107 -10.65 11.15 3.60
N ASN A 108 -11.90 11.59 3.60
CA ASN A 108 -12.71 11.57 4.83
C ASN A 108 -12.96 10.14 5.32
N ALA A 109 -13.24 9.21 4.41
CA ALA A 109 -13.43 7.82 4.74
C ALA A 109 -12.11 7.19 5.27
N LEU A 110 -11.00 7.55 4.66
CA LEU A 110 -9.67 7.05 5.07
C LEU A 110 -9.31 7.57 6.47
N LEU A 111 -9.55 8.86 6.74
CA LEU A 111 -9.32 9.44 8.06
C LEU A 111 -10.20 8.76 9.11
N ALA A 112 -11.48 8.59 8.82
CA ALA A 112 -12.41 7.93 9.75
C ALA A 112 -12.01 6.49 10.04
N ALA A 113 -11.63 5.75 9.01
CA ALA A 113 -11.25 4.34 9.15
C ALA A 113 -9.95 4.15 9.94
N THR A 114 -9.06 5.13 9.91
CA THR A 114 -7.77 5.06 10.61
C THR A 114 -7.76 5.80 11.94
N GLY A 115 -8.83 6.53 12.27
CA GLY A 115 -8.89 7.36 13.48
C GLY A 115 -7.94 8.54 13.44
N ARG A 116 -7.55 9.00 12.26
CA ARG A 116 -6.59 10.10 12.10
C ARG A 116 -7.30 11.39 11.70
N ALA A 117 -6.71 12.51 12.08
CA ALA A 117 -7.13 13.83 11.65
C ALA A 117 -6.32 14.27 10.44
N ALA A 118 -6.91 15.12 9.59
CA ALA A 118 -6.22 15.68 8.44
C ALA A 118 -5.03 16.53 8.91
N ALA A 119 -3.93 16.41 8.20
CA ALA A 119 -2.76 17.26 8.41
C ALA A 119 -2.88 18.52 7.55
N LEU A 120 -2.38 19.63 8.09
CA LEU A 120 -2.23 20.89 7.36
C LEU A 120 -0.75 21.09 7.09
N PRO A 121 -0.39 21.82 6.02
CA PRO A 121 1.00 22.13 5.77
C PRO A 121 1.57 22.91 6.95
N SER A 122 2.73 22.50 7.43
CA SER A 122 3.46 23.27 8.44
C SER A 122 4.11 24.45 7.77
N HIS A 123 3.86 25.60 8.30
CA HIS A 123 4.50 26.85 7.86
C HIS A 123 5.92 26.93 8.38
#